data_e9d85d79eb496c4c9cad44acf0f37146
#
_entry.id   e9d85d79eb496c4c9cad44acf0f37146
#
_cell.length_a   1.000
_cell.length_b   1.000
_cell.length_c   1.000
_cell.angle_alpha   90.00
_cell.angle_beta   90.00
_cell.angle_gamma   90.00
#
_symmetry.space_group_name_H-M   'P 1'
#
loop_
_entity.id
_entity.type
_entity.pdbx_description
1 polymer ?
#
loop_
_entity_poly.entity_id
_entity_poly.type
_entity_poly.pdbx_seq_one_letter_code
_entity_poly.pdbx_strand_id
1 'polypeptide(L)'
;MWSTRLFWKPFTYFSLLIILGCVIGGATTISWQHEQIIHQVELRLRNTAISLQSPAEDALAKSDLENFQRVIATITSQIDTRITLIEKQGQVLADSQTDPQQLDNHGDRPELIAALKNGHGKKKRFSDSLGIEMLYIAYRVEHQGT
;
A
#
# COMPACT_ATOMS: atom_id res chain seq x y z
N MET A 1 9.81 39.33 -51.75
CA MET A 1 9.98 37.97 -51.13
C MET A 1 10.85 37.97 -49.89
N TRP A 2 10.95 39.02 -49.11
CA TRP A 2 11.83 39.10 -47.91
C TRP A 2 11.08 39.13 -46.56
N SER A 3 9.78 39.19 -46.52
CA SER A 3 9.00 39.32 -45.26
C SER A 3 8.75 38.01 -44.51
N THR A 4 8.81 36.86 -45.16
CA THR A 4 8.49 35.58 -44.57
C THR A 4 9.56 35.06 -43.62
N ARG A 5 10.85 35.32 -43.91
CA ARG A 5 11.96 34.82 -43.05
C ARG A 5 12.10 35.56 -41.72
N LEU A 6 11.64 36.82 -41.65
CA LEU A 6 11.70 37.65 -40.43
C LEU A 6 10.64 37.24 -39.41
N PHE A 7 9.50 36.74 -39.88
CA PHE A 7 8.37 36.31 -39.05
C PHE A 7 8.57 34.86 -38.48
N TRP A 8 9.20 33.99 -39.27
CA TRP A 8 9.37 32.59 -38.88
C TRP A 8 10.34 32.38 -37.71
N LYS A 9 11.38 33.17 -37.56
CA LYS A 9 12.35 33.08 -36.49
C LYS A 9 11.72 33.31 -35.11
N PRO A 10 11.03 34.44 -34.83
CA PRO A 10 10.40 34.63 -33.53
C PRO A 10 9.29 33.62 -33.28
N PHE A 11 8.54 33.19 -34.29
CA PHE A 11 7.51 32.17 -34.16
C PHE A 11 8.07 30.80 -33.69
N THR A 12 9.17 30.37 -34.30
CA THR A 12 9.81 29.11 -33.89
C THR A 12 10.36 29.16 -32.44
N TYR A 13 10.95 30.29 -32.02
CA TYR A 13 11.42 30.45 -30.63
C TYR A 13 10.27 30.45 -29.65
N PHE A 14 9.18 31.14 -29.93
CA PHE A 14 7.99 31.13 -29.08
C PHE A 14 7.35 29.74 -28.99
N SER A 15 7.21 29.05 -30.11
CA SER A 15 6.67 27.69 -30.13
C SER A 15 7.54 26.73 -29.33
N LEU A 16 8.86 26.82 -29.45
CA LEU A 16 9.79 26.00 -28.71
C LEU A 16 9.72 26.26 -27.21
N LEU A 17 9.56 27.50 -26.80
CA LEU A 17 9.44 27.91 -25.39
C LEU A 17 8.13 27.42 -24.78
N ILE A 18 7.02 27.47 -25.54
CA ILE A 18 5.74 26.91 -25.10
C ILE A 18 5.83 25.38 -24.94
N ILE A 19 6.39 24.69 -25.92
CA ILE A 19 6.57 23.23 -25.86
C ILE A 19 7.43 22.85 -24.65
N LEU A 20 8.53 23.55 -24.43
CA LEU A 20 9.40 23.32 -23.28
C LEU A 20 8.65 23.52 -21.96
N GLY A 21 7.85 24.59 -21.85
CA GLY A 21 7.01 24.86 -20.68
C GLY A 21 5.96 23.77 -20.44
N CYS A 22 5.31 23.27 -21.50
CA CYS A 22 4.36 22.16 -21.40
C CYS A 22 5.02 20.85 -20.98
N VAL A 23 6.22 20.54 -21.48
CA VAL A 23 6.96 19.34 -21.10
C VAL A 23 7.37 19.38 -19.63
N ILE A 24 7.93 20.50 -19.18
CA ILE A 24 8.33 20.68 -17.77
C ILE A 24 7.09 20.64 -16.86
N GLY A 25 6.02 21.38 -17.19
CA GLY A 25 4.78 21.40 -16.43
C GLY A 25 4.10 20.03 -16.38
N GLY A 26 4.09 19.30 -17.50
CA GLY A 26 3.55 17.94 -17.55
C GLY A 26 4.35 16.96 -16.69
N ALA A 27 5.67 16.99 -16.78
CA ALA A 27 6.54 16.11 -16.01
C ALA A 27 6.40 16.33 -14.48
N THR A 28 6.34 17.58 -14.04
CA THR A 28 6.14 17.92 -12.62
C THR A 28 4.77 17.48 -12.11
N THR A 29 3.71 17.66 -12.89
CA THR A 29 2.34 17.26 -12.52
C THR A 29 2.23 15.75 -12.36
N ILE A 30 2.81 14.96 -13.26
CA ILE A 30 2.80 13.49 -13.18
C ILE A 30 3.51 13.00 -11.91
N SER A 31 4.67 13.56 -11.59
CA SER A 31 5.41 13.18 -10.39
C SER A 31 4.65 13.47 -9.10
N TRP A 32 4.00 14.61 -9.01
CA TRP A 32 3.19 15.00 -7.85
C TRP A 32 1.95 14.12 -7.66
N GLN A 33 1.28 13.75 -8.74
CA GLN A 33 0.11 12.87 -8.67
C GLN A 33 0.48 11.47 -8.17
N HIS A 34 1.62 10.94 -8.58
CA HIS A 34 2.06 9.62 -8.15
C HIS A 34 2.33 9.54 -6.64
N GLU A 35 2.99 10.53 -6.06
CA GLU A 35 3.24 10.59 -4.61
C GLU A 35 1.95 10.73 -3.80
N GLN A 36 1.00 11.52 -4.28
CA GLN A 36 -0.28 11.69 -3.59
C GLN A 36 -1.12 10.40 -3.56
N ILE A 37 -1.13 9.64 -4.65
CA ILE A 37 -1.85 8.36 -4.71
C ILE A 37 -1.27 7.38 -3.70
N ILE A 38 0.06 7.23 -3.66
CA ILE A 38 0.72 6.33 -2.70
C ILE A 38 0.40 6.74 -1.26
N HIS A 39 0.44 8.03 -0.96
CA HIS A 39 0.13 8.53 0.38
C HIS A 39 -1.34 8.24 0.78
N GLN A 40 -2.29 8.41 -0.12
CA GLN A 40 -3.69 8.08 0.14
C GLN A 40 -3.91 6.59 0.36
N VAL A 41 -3.25 5.72 -0.42
CA VAL A 41 -3.28 4.27 -0.21
C VAL A 41 -2.71 3.92 1.15
N GLU A 42 -1.58 4.49 1.53
CA GLU A 42 -0.96 4.28 2.84
C GLU A 42 -1.90 4.67 4.00
N LEU A 43 -2.53 5.83 3.92
CA LEU A 43 -3.49 6.28 4.93
C LEU A 43 -4.69 5.35 5.03
N ARG A 44 -5.21 4.87 3.90
CA ARG A 44 -6.31 3.91 3.88
C ARG A 44 -5.93 2.59 4.54
N LEU A 45 -4.80 2.01 4.16
CA LEU A 45 -4.29 0.76 4.74
C LEU A 45 -4.05 0.91 6.24
N ARG A 46 -3.44 2.02 6.67
CA ARG A 46 -3.24 2.35 8.07
C ARG A 46 -4.55 2.38 8.85
N ASN A 47 -5.53 3.12 8.35
CA ASN A 47 -6.82 3.26 9.03
C ASN A 47 -7.54 1.91 9.12
N THR A 48 -7.49 1.09 8.07
CA THR A 48 -8.02 -0.27 8.06
C THR A 48 -7.32 -1.13 9.13
N ALA A 49 -6.00 -1.11 9.17
CA ALA A 49 -5.24 -1.90 10.15
C ALA A 49 -5.56 -1.47 11.60
N ILE A 50 -5.62 -0.16 11.88
CA ILE A 50 -5.97 0.36 13.21
C ILE A 50 -7.40 -0.03 13.61
N SER A 51 -8.36 0.06 12.69
CA SER A 51 -9.75 -0.31 12.99
C SER A 51 -9.94 -1.80 13.27
N LEU A 52 -9.02 -2.63 12.81
CA LEU A 52 -9.03 -4.08 13.04
C LEU A 52 -8.25 -4.53 14.27
N GLN A 53 -7.54 -3.65 14.98
CA GLN A 53 -6.80 -4.04 16.18
C GLN A 53 -7.73 -4.60 17.26
N SER A 54 -8.78 -3.89 17.64
CA SER A 54 -9.73 -4.37 18.66
C SER A 54 -10.47 -5.65 18.24
N PRO A 55 -11.00 -5.80 17.02
CA PRO A 55 -11.52 -7.09 16.55
C PRO A 55 -10.50 -8.23 16.59
N ALA A 56 -9.23 -7.97 16.29
CA ALA A 56 -8.18 -8.98 16.35
C ALA A 56 -7.86 -9.37 17.80
N GLU A 57 -7.77 -8.42 18.72
CA GLU A 57 -7.61 -8.65 20.17
C GLU A 57 -8.74 -9.51 20.72
N ASP A 58 -9.97 -9.17 20.39
CA ASP A 58 -11.16 -9.94 20.79
C ASP A 58 -11.13 -11.36 20.26
N ALA A 59 -10.73 -11.55 19.00
CA ALA A 59 -10.63 -12.88 18.39
C ALA A 59 -9.55 -13.74 19.06
N LEU A 60 -8.41 -13.14 19.38
CA LEU A 60 -7.33 -13.82 20.12
C LEU A 60 -7.76 -14.18 21.53
N ALA A 61 -8.40 -13.26 22.27
CA ALA A 61 -8.87 -13.47 23.62
C ALA A 61 -9.93 -14.58 23.73
N LYS A 62 -10.82 -14.69 22.75
CA LYS A 62 -11.92 -15.66 22.71
C LYS A 62 -11.55 -16.94 21.95
N SER A 63 -10.37 -17.02 21.35
CA SER A 63 -9.94 -18.10 20.43
C SER A 63 -10.93 -18.29 19.25
N ASP A 64 -11.55 -17.19 18.78
CA ASP A 64 -12.57 -17.18 17.72
C ASP A 64 -11.99 -16.65 16.40
N LEU A 65 -10.94 -17.31 15.92
CA LEU A 65 -10.26 -16.93 14.67
C LEU A 65 -11.14 -17.14 13.43
N GLU A 66 -12.07 -18.08 13.44
CA GLU A 66 -12.99 -18.31 12.31
C GLU A 66 -13.93 -17.13 12.11
N ASN A 67 -14.43 -16.54 13.17
CA ASN A 67 -15.27 -15.35 13.08
C ASN A 67 -14.46 -14.14 12.58
N PHE A 68 -13.24 -13.96 13.09
CA PHE A 68 -12.34 -12.91 12.62
C PHE A 68 -12.04 -13.06 11.14
N GLN A 69 -11.76 -14.28 10.67
CA GLN A 69 -11.52 -14.56 9.25
C GLN A 69 -12.72 -14.20 8.38
N ARG A 70 -13.95 -14.49 8.82
CA ARG A 70 -15.18 -14.08 8.11
C ARG A 70 -15.33 -12.56 8.06
N VAL A 71 -15.02 -11.86 9.15
CA VAL A 71 -15.07 -10.40 9.23
C VAL A 71 -14.08 -9.78 8.24
N ILE A 72 -12.82 -10.20 8.25
CA ILE A 72 -11.82 -9.65 7.32
C ILE A 72 -12.12 -10.01 5.87
N ALA A 73 -12.64 -11.20 5.57
CA ALA A 73 -13.06 -11.58 4.22
C ALA A 73 -14.22 -10.69 3.71
N THR A 74 -15.18 -10.36 4.59
CA THR A 74 -16.27 -9.46 4.24
C THR A 74 -15.79 -8.04 3.96
N ILE A 75 -14.88 -7.52 4.77
CA ILE A 75 -14.30 -6.19 4.57
C ILE A 75 -13.51 -6.14 3.26
N THR A 76 -12.67 -7.12 3.01
CA THR A 76 -11.80 -7.15 1.82
C THR A 76 -12.56 -7.39 0.52
N SER A 77 -13.75 -7.98 0.57
CA SER A 77 -14.62 -8.07 -0.61
C SER A 77 -15.08 -6.70 -1.14
N GLN A 78 -15.01 -5.65 -0.32
CA GLN A 78 -15.42 -4.29 -0.65
C GLN A 78 -14.23 -3.35 -0.94
N ILE A 79 -13.02 -3.78 -0.59
CA ILE A 79 -11.79 -3.01 -0.76
C ILE A 79 -10.73 -3.90 -1.41
N ASP A 80 -9.96 -3.34 -2.34
CA ASP A 80 -8.86 -4.06 -2.99
C ASP A 80 -7.63 -4.14 -2.05
N THR A 81 -7.78 -4.94 -0.98
CA THR A 81 -6.76 -5.07 0.08
C THR A 81 -6.81 -6.48 0.66
N ARG A 82 -5.66 -7.08 0.91
CA ARG A 82 -5.54 -8.34 1.65
C ARG A 82 -5.21 -8.04 3.11
N ILE A 83 -5.86 -8.73 4.03
CA ILE A 83 -5.65 -8.60 5.47
C ILE A 83 -5.21 -9.96 6.01
N THR A 84 -4.13 -9.96 6.77
CA THR A 84 -3.54 -11.17 7.36
C THR A 84 -3.25 -10.92 8.83
N LEU A 85 -3.71 -11.78 9.71
CA LEU A 85 -3.33 -11.81 11.12
C LEU A 85 -2.20 -12.82 11.29
N ILE A 86 -1.09 -12.35 11.87
CA ILE A 86 0.14 -13.14 11.97
C ILE A 86 0.60 -13.15 13.43
N GLU A 87 0.95 -14.33 13.93
CA GLU A 87 1.56 -14.49 15.25
C GLU A 87 3.01 -13.95 15.26
N LYS A 88 3.52 -13.62 16.45
CA LYS A 88 4.89 -13.10 16.65
C LYS A 88 5.98 -13.96 16.00
N GLN A 89 5.80 -15.29 15.97
CA GLN A 89 6.71 -16.24 15.35
C GLN A 89 6.57 -16.33 13.82
N GLY A 90 5.63 -15.59 13.24
CA GLY A 90 5.40 -15.53 11.81
C GLY A 90 4.35 -16.50 11.28
N GLN A 91 3.71 -17.29 12.14
CA GLN A 91 2.61 -18.16 11.74
C GLN A 91 1.38 -17.33 11.38
N VAL A 92 0.74 -17.65 10.27
CA VAL A 92 -0.51 -17.00 9.85
C VAL A 92 -1.67 -17.61 10.62
N LEU A 93 -2.44 -16.76 11.32
CA LEU A 93 -3.60 -17.16 12.11
C LEU A 93 -4.92 -16.97 11.36
N ALA A 94 -5.02 -15.93 10.56
CA ALA A 94 -6.17 -15.65 9.69
C ALA A 94 -5.72 -14.87 8.46
N ASP A 95 -6.39 -15.11 7.33
CA ASP A 95 -6.11 -14.42 6.07
C ASP A 95 -7.40 -14.25 5.27
N SER A 96 -7.58 -13.09 4.65
CA SER A 96 -8.83 -12.75 3.96
C SER A 96 -9.00 -13.42 2.58
N GLN A 97 -7.93 -13.98 2.00
CA GLN A 97 -7.94 -14.50 0.63
C GLN A 97 -7.53 -15.96 0.52
N THR A 98 -6.78 -16.46 1.51
CA THR A 98 -6.18 -17.79 1.45
C THR A 98 -6.38 -18.50 2.80
N ASP A 99 -6.52 -19.81 2.76
CA ASP A 99 -6.52 -20.64 3.96
C ASP A 99 -5.18 -20.46 4.71
N PRO A 100 -5.17 -20.06 5.99
CA PRO A 100 -3.96 -19.87 6.79
C PRO A 100 -3.03 -21.09 6.78
N GLN A 101 -3.59 -22.30 6.71
CA GLN A 101 -2.83 -23.54 6.72
C GLN A 101 -2.02 -23.77 5.43
N GLN A 102 -2.35 -23.07 4.35
CA GLN A 102 -1.65 -23.15 3.07
C GLN A 102 -0.57 -22.07 2.92
N LEU A 103 -0.42 -21.21 3.92
CA LEU A 103 0.53 -20.10 3.87
C LEU A 103 1.81 -20.45 4.62
N ASP A 104 2.94 -20.12 4.00
CA ASP A 104 4.25 -20.24 4.62
C ASP A 104 4.40 -19.30 5.83
N ASN A 105 5.40 -19.58 6.65
CA ASN A 105 5.75 -18.70 7.76
C ASN A 105 6.22 -17.33 7.23
N HIS A 106 5.73 -16.25 7.82
CA HIS A 106 5.97 -14.88 7.43
C HIS A 106 6.93 -14.13 8.36
N GLY A 107 7.59 -14.81 9.28
CA GLY A 107 8.43 -14.20 10.32
C GLY A 107 9.64 -13.42 9.81
N ASP A 108 10.11 -13.69 8.61
CA ASP A 108 11.24 -13.02 7.95
C ASP A 108 10.83 -11.74 7.21
N ARG A 109 9.54 -11.41 7.16
CA ARG A 109 9.06 -10.26 6.42
C ARG A 109 9.47 -8.93 7.06
N PRO A 110 10.09 -8.00 6.30
CA PRO A 110 10.64 -6.76 6.87
C PRO A 110 9.60 -5.89 7.56
N GLU A 111 8.38 -5.81 7.01
CA GLU A 111 7.26 -5.08 7.61
C GLU A 111 6.84 -5.68 8.95
N LEU A 112 6.88 -7.00 9.10
CA LEU A 112 6.55 -7.68 10.35
C LEU A 112 7.64 -7.46 11.39
N ILE A 113 8.92 -7.64 11.03
CA ILE A 113 10.07 -7.36 11.90
C ILE A 113 10.04 -5.92 12.41
N ALA A 114 9.75 -4.97 11.53
CA ALA A 114 9.62 -3.56 11.90
C ALA A 114 8.43 -3.32 12.85
N ALA A 115 7.29 -3.96 12.62
CA ALA A 115 6.11 -3.84 13.48
C ALA A 115 6.35 -4.42 14.88
N LEU A 116 7.04 -5.54 15.00
CA LEU A 116 7.41 -6.12 16.29
C LEU A 116 8.33 -5.20 17.10
N LYS A 117 9.27 -4.52 16.43
CA LYS A 117 10.23 -3.61 17.07
C LYS A 117 9.65 -2.25 17.42
N ASN A 118 8.88 -1.65 16.51
CA ASN A 118 8.49 -0.24 16.56
C ASN A 118 6.97 -0.03 16.72
N GLY A 119 6.19 -1.12 16.84
CA GLY A 119 4.72 -1.07 16.86
C GLY A 119 4.07 -1.03 15.47
N HIS A 120 4.80 -0.59 14.44
CA HIS A 120 4.35 -0.58 13.05
C HIS A 120 5.50 -0.81 12.08
N GLY A 121 5.20 -1.35 10.90
CA GLY A 121 6.16 -1.55 9.82
C GLY A 121 5.53 -1.31 8.46
N LYS A 122 6.36 -0.88 7.51
CA LYS A 122 5.97 -0.63 6.12
C LYS A 122 7.06 -1.12 5.17
N LYS A 123 6.65 -1.79 4.10
CA LYS A 123 7.54 -2.18 3.01
C LYS A 123 6.82 -2.16 1.67
N LYS A 124 7.47 -1.61 0.67
CA LYS A 124 7.06 -1.74 -0.73
C LYS A 124 7.91 -2.85 -1.36
N ARG A 125 7.29 -3.85 -1.93
CA ARG A 125 7.98 -4.97 -2.59
C ARG A 125 7.15 -5.54 -3.73
N PHE A 126 7.82 -6.17 -4.65
CA PHE A 126 7.21 -6.90 -5.76
C PHE A 126 6.51 -8.15 -5.23
N SER A 127 5.30 -8.40 -5.71
CA SER A 127 4.54 -9.63 -5.44
C SER A 127 4.74 -10.59 -6.60
N ASP A 128 5.48 -11.66 -6.40
CA ASP A 128 5.74 -12.66 -7.44
C ASP A 128 4.47 -13.34 -7.92
N SER A 129 3.49 -13.51 -7.03
CA SER A 129 2.20 -14.14 -7.33
C SER A 129 1.28 -13.27 -8.18
N LEU A 130 1.37 -11.93 -8.06
CA LEU A 130 0.52 -10.98 -8.78
C LEU A 130 1.26 -10.23 -9.88
N GLY A 131 2.59 -10.29 -9.93
CA GLY A 131 3.41 -9.58 -10.92
C GLY A 131 3.41 -8.06 -10.80
N ILE A 132 3.08 -7.52 -9.62
CA ILE A 132 2.99 -6.07 -9.35
C ILE A 132 3.71 -5.66 -8.08
N GLU A 133 4.09 -4.38 -7.99
CA GLU A 133 4.55 -3.79 -6.74
C GLU A 133 3.38 -3.58 -5.77
N MET A 134 3.53 -4.08 -4.55
CA MET A 134 2.55 -3.95 -3.48
C MET A 134 3.12 -3.19 -2.28
N LEU A 135 2.25 -2.44 -1.62
CA LEU A 135 2.55 -1.79 -0.35
C LEU A 135 2.05 -2.66 0.79
N TYR A 136 2.96 -3.09 1.66
CA TYR A 136 2.66 -3.85 2.87
C TYR A 136 2.78 -2.94 4.08
N ILE A 137 1.78 -2.99 4.96
CA ILE A 137 1.76 -2.29 6.24
C ILE A 137 1.41 -3.29 7.33
N ALA A 138 2.20 -3.33 8.39
CA ALA A 138 1.95 -4.16 9.56
C ALA A 138 1.79 -3.29 10.81
N TYR A 139 0.86 -3.67 11.67
CA TYR A 139 0.66 -3.10 12.99
C TYR A 139 0.69 -4.19 14.05
N ARG A 140 1.39 -3.90 15.16
CA ARG A 140 1.39 -4.79 16.31
C ARG A 140 0.06 -4.69 17.04
N VAL A 141 -0.56 -5.84 17.27
CA VAL A 141 -1.71 -6.01 18.15
C VAL A 141 -1.20 -6.46 19.52
N GLU A 142 -1.62 -5.78 20.58
CA GLU A 142 -1.23 -6.12 21.95
C GLU A 142 -2.34 -6.98 22.56
N HIS A 143 -2.05 -8.26 22.76
CA HIS A 143 -2.93 -9.14 23.52
C HIS A 143 -2.50 -9.11 24.99
N GLN A 144 -3.41 -8.78 25.90
CA GLN A 144 -3.17 -8.83 27.34
C GLN A 144 -3.05 -10.30 27.78
N GLY A 145 -1.88 -10.89 27.64
CA GLY A 145 -1.70 -12.29 28.00
C GLY A 145 -0.30 -12.87 27.79
N THR A 146 0.61 -12.15 27.16
CA THR A 146 2.03 -12.58 27.01
C THR A 146 2.95 -11.37 27.03
#